data_b4fa7610496bc2f97303458823cd31f4
#
_entry.id   b4fa7610496bc2f97303458823cd31f4
#
_cell.length_a   1.000
_cell.length_b   1.000
_cell.length_c   1.000
_cell.angle_alpha   90.00
_cell.angle_beta   90.00
_cell.angle_gamma   90.00
#
_symmetry.space_group_name_H-M   'P 1'
#
loop_
_entity.id
_entity.type
_entity.pdbx_description
1 polymer ?
#
loop_
_entity_poly.entity_id
_entity_poly.type
_entity_poly.pdbx_seq_one_letter_code
_entity_poly.pdbx_strand_id
1 'polypeptide(L)'
;IAFIGNSSFSMYNFRLGVMKSFTPNFDVTVIAIRDEYTELILAENLRYIEIKIDEKGTNICHDIIFCVSLYHIFKQNHFDLVINYTIKPIIYGSIVCRLLHTNTIAITTGLGFTFRKKSLINQLVQVLYRYSLKKVNEIWFLNEDDRQLFIKHKLTIPQKTFVLPSEGIDTKYFFPTKTIPKPQFRFLLLSRLLLDKGIVEYAEASKIIRHKYPNIECLLLGKIESNSRYGITTDIIHTWEANGCLKYQGYMQDVRSIIADVDCVVLPSYYREGVPRCLMEAMSMQKPIITTNNVGCSELIQDGVNGIQCQPRSSKDLADAMEQMYLLSAEERQNMGKIGRQIILETFDEKLIIEHYHTRILPYFHI
;
A
#
# COMPACT_ATOMS: atom_id res chain seq x y z
N ILE A 1 -10.53 -21.08 4.51
CA ILE A 1 -9.60 -20.22 3.74
C ILE A 1 -8.60 -19.60 4.71
N ALA A 2 -7.31 -19.65 4.39
CA ALA A 2 -6.29 -18.93 5.16
C ALA A 2 -5.78 -17.70 4.41
N PHE A 3 -5.67 -16.57 5.09
CA PHE A 3 -5.06 -15.34 4.61
C PHE A 3 -3.76 -15.09 5.38
N ILE A 4 -2.63 -15.02 4.68
CA ILE A 4 -1.31 -14.89 5.29
C ILE A 4 -0.66 -13.58 4.92
N GLY A 5 -0.33 -12.78 5.92
CA GLY A 5 0.39 -11.52 5.77
C GLY A 5 1.58 -11.40 6.71
N ASN A 6 2.35 -10.34 6.55
CA ASN A 6 3.51 -10.08 7.40
C ASN A 6 3.19 -9.33 8.70
N SER A 7 1.98 -8.74 8.84
CA SER A 7 1.57 -8.03 10.06
C SER A 7 0.05 -7.98 10.19
N SER A 8 -0.48 -7.93 11.42
CA SER A 8 -1.91 -7.71 11.67
C SER A 8 -2.35 -6.34 11.17
N PHE A 9 -1.48 -5.32 11.27
CA PHE A 9 -1.72 -4.00 10.66
C PHE A 9 -2.11 -4.11 9.18
N SER A 10 -1.34 -4.88 8.40
CA SER A 10 -1.60 -4.98 6.96
C SER A 10 -2.86 -5.80 6.66
N MET A 11 -3.16 -6.81 7.47
CA MET A 11 -4.37 -7.62 7.32
C MET A 11 -5.63 -6.85 7.68
N TYR A 12 -5.59 -6.09 8.76
CA TYR A 12 -6.72 -5.27 9.21
C TYR A 12 -7.00 -4.11 8.25
N ASN A 13 -5.99 -3.29 7.98
CA ASN A 13 -6.19 -2.04 7.25
C ASN A 13 -6.47 -2.22 5.75
N PHE A 14 -5.98 -3.30 5.13
CA PHE A 14 -6.07 -3.47 3.67
C PHE A 14 -6.96 -4.63 3.23
N ARG A 15 -7.30 -5.58 4.12
CA ARG A 15 -7.92 -6.85 3.70
C ARG A 15 -9.09 -7.28 4.56
N LEU A 16 -9.43 -6.48 5.60
CA LEU A 16 -10.51 -6.84 6.52
C LEU A 16 -11.83 -7.05 5.78
N GLY A 17 -12.23 -6.13 4.91
CA GLY A 17 -13.48 -6.24 4.14
C GLY A 17 -13.50 -7.50 3.26
N VAL A 18 -12.40 -7.79 2.57
CA VAL A 18 -12.26 -9.02 1.78
C VAL A 18 -12.40 -10.26 2.67
N MET A 19 -11.67 -10.34 3.79
CA MET A 19 -11.74 -11.49 4.71
C MET A 19 -13.16 -11.67 5.26
N LYS A 20 -13.80 -10.60 5.70
CA LYS A 20 -15.19 -10.63 6.21
C LYS A 20 -16.20 -11.05 5.15
N SER A 21 -15.96 -10.73 3.89
CA SER A 21 -16.89 -11.11 2.81
C SER A 21 -16.98 -12.62 2.58
N PHE A 22 -15.99 -13.38 3.06
CA PHE A 22 -16.00 -14.85 2.99
C PHE A 22 -16.58 -15.52 4.23
N THR A 23 -16.66 -14.86 5.39
CA THR A 23 -17.10 -15.48 6.64
C THR A 23 -18.53 -16.08 6.63
N PRO A 24 -19.50 -15.59 5.84
CA PRO A 24 -20.82 -16.19 5.79
C PRO A 24 -20.82 -17.64 5.29
N ASN A 25 -19.84 -18.02 4.47
CA ASN A 25 -19.81 -19.33 3.81
C ASN A 25 -18.54 -20.14 4.10
N PHE A 26 -17.54 -19.55 4.73
CA PHE A 26 -16.22 -20.17 4.92
C PHE A 26 -15.64 -19.87 6.30
N ASP A 27 -14.91 -20.83 6.84
CA ASP A 27 -14.02 -20.61 7.98
C ASP A 27 -12.80 -19.82 7.53
N VAL A 28 -12.71 -18.55 7.95
CA VAL A 28 -11.62 -17.64 7.59
C VAL A 28 -10.61 -17.58 8.71
N THR A 29 -9.35 -17.87 8.40
CA THR A 29 -8.22 -17.79 9.33
C THR A 29 -7.20 -16.77 8.86
N VAL A 30 -6.81 -15.85 9.73
CA VAL A 30 -5.75 -14.89 9.53
C VAL A 30 -4.45 -15.43 10.14
N ILE A 31 -3.36 -15.43 9.38
CA ILE A 31 -2.04 -15.86 9.87
C ILE A 31 -1.08 -14.68 9.68
N ALA A 32 -0.63 -14.07 10.78
CA ALA A 32 0.25 -12.89 10.73
C ALA A 32 1.06 -12.73 12.02
N ILE A 33 2.02 -11.81 12.03
CA ILE A 33 2.71 -11.36 13.24
C ILE A 33 1.71 -10.60 14.10
N ARG A 34 1.73 -10.89 15.43
CA ARG A 34 0.92 -10.16 16.39
C ARG A 34 1.43 -8.73 16.56
N ASP A 35 0.52 -7.78 16.44
CA ASP A 35 0.75 -6.36 16.68
C ASP A 35 -0.50 -5.71 17.30
N GLU A 36 -0.52 -4.38 17.44
CA GLU A 36 -1.62 -3.61 18.03
C GLU A 36 -2.98 -3.79 17.32
N TYR A 37 -3.00 -4.27 16.06
CA TYR A 37 -4.22 -4.52 15.28
C TYR A 37 -4.77 -5.93 15.45
N THR A 38 -4.08 -6.81 16.16
CA THR A 38 -4.52 -8.21 16.34
C THR A 38 -5.86 -8.28 17.09
N GLU A 39 -6.00 -7.49 18.15
CA GLU A 39 -7.24 -7.47 18.94
C GLU A 39 -8.43 -6.93 18.10
N LEU A 40 -8.18 -6.03 17.17
CA LEU A 40 -9.20 -5.53 16.25
C LEU A 40 -9.65 -6.63 15.26
N ILE A 41 -8.73 -7.48 14.78
CA ILE A 41 -9.08 -8.65 13.95
C ILE A 41 -9.92 -9.66 14.74
N LEU A 42 -9.52 -9.94 15.96
CA LEU A 42 -10.27 -10.86 16.85
C LEU A 42 -11.68 -10.34 17.19
N ALA A 43 -11.84 -9.03 17.37
CA ALA A 43 -13.14 -8.39 17.61
C ALA A 43 -14.12 -8.56 16.43
N GLU A 44 -13.60 -8.80 15.22
CA GLU A 44 -14.40 -9.09 14.03
C GLU A 44 -14.78 -10.58 13.88
N ASN A 45 -14.57 -11.39 14.94
CA ASN A 45 -14.81 -12.82 14.98
C ASN A 45 -14.03 -13.64 13.93
N LEU A 46 -12.89 -13.15 13.47
CA LEU A 46 -11.99 -13.88 12.60
C LEU A 46 -11.05 -14.76 13.42
N ARG A 47 -10.85 -16.01 12.98
CA ARG A 47 -9.85 -16.89 13.58
C ARG A 47 -8.45 -16.35 13.31
N TYR A 48 -7.60 -16.26 14.32
CA TYR A 48 -6.25 -15.74 14.22
C TYR A 48 -5.21 -16.76 14.69
N ILE A 49 -4.14 -16.91 13.92
CA ILE A 49 -2.97 -17.73 14.26
C ILE A 49 -1.74 -16.83 14.20
N GLU A 50 -1.08 -16.69 15.34
CA GLU A 50 0.19 -15.93 15.40
C GLU A 50 1.31 -16.72 14.74
N ILE A 51 2.15 -16.03 13.96
CA ILE A 51 3.37 -16.58 13.38
C ILE A 51 4.51 -15.56 13.48
N LYS A 52 5.74 -16.04 13.69
CA LYS A 52 6.93 -15.19 13.72
C LYS A 52 7.55 -15.11 12.34
N ILE A 53 7.70 -13.91 11.82
CA ILE A 53 8.35 -13.62 10.52
C ILE A 53 9.43 -12.55 10.76
N ASP A 54 10.62 -12.76 10.26
CA ASP A 54 11.62 -11.70 10.17
C ASP A 54 11.36 -10.91 8.86
N GLU A 55 10.53 -9.88 8.93
CA GLU A 55 10.00 -9.18 7.74
C GLU A 55 11.09 -8.58 6.83
N LYS A 56 12.16 -8.06 7.43
CA LYS A 56 13.21 -7.30 6.74
C LYS A 56 14.55 -8.03 6.68
N GLY A 57 14.69 -9.10 7.46
CA GLY A 57 15.92 -9.87 7.56
C GLY A 57 16.14 -10.82 6.39
N THR A 58 17.41 -11.12 6.14
CA THR A 58 17.86 -12.09 5.13
C THR A 58 18.49 -13.33 5.75
N ASN A 59 18.14 -13.61 7.02
CA ASN A 59 18.67 -14.76 7.74
C ASN A 59 17.94 -16.05 7.32
N ILE A 60 18.66 -16.92 6.63
CA ILE A 60 18.15 -18.18 6.11
C ILE A 60 17.62 -19.10 7.22
N CYS A 61 18.24 -19.09 8.42
CA CYS A 61 17.74 -19.89 9.54
C CYS A 61 16.36 -19.47 10.00
N HIS A 62 16.11 -18.16 10.09
CA HIS A 62 14.78 -17.62 10.42
C HIS A 62 13.75 -17.99 9.34
N ASP A 63 14.14 -17.98 8.09
CA ASP A 63 13.27 -18.34 6.97
C ASP A 63 12.91 -19.82 6.97
N ILE A 64 13.85 -20.70 7.33
CA ILE A 64 13.60 -22.13 7.51
C ILE A 64 12.61 -22.36 8.68
N ILE A 65 12.84 -21.70 9.83
CA ILE A 65 11.94 -21.79 10.99
C ILE A 65 10.52 -21.34 10.59
N PHE A 66 10.41 -20.23 9.86
CA PHE A 66 9.13 -19.73 9.36
C PHE A 66 8.45 -20.77 8.43
N CYS A 67 9.18 -21.36 7.50
CA CYS A 67 8.67 -22.38 6.59
C CYS A 67 8.17 -23.63 7.35
N VAL A 68 8.94 -24.11 8.34
CA VAL A 68 8.54 -25.26 9.20
C VAL A 68 7.31 -24.92 10.04
N SER A 69 7.24 -23.70 10.58
CA SER A 69 6.06 -23.25 11.34
C SER A 69 4.80 -23.23 10.46
N LEU A 70 4.90 -22.71 9.23
CA LEU A 70 3.79 -22.75 8.26
C LEU A 70 3.37 -24.19 7.95
N TYR A 71 4.34 -25.10 7.77
CA TYR A 71 4.04 -26.51 7.51
C TYR A 71 3.22 -27.16 8.64
N HIS A 72 3.59 -26.92 9.91
CA HIS A 72 2.84 -27.43 11.05
C HIS A 72 1.45 -26.81 11.14
N ILE A 73 1.34 -25.48 10.97
CA ILE A 73 0.06 -24.78 10.98
C ILE A 73 -0.88 -25.32 9.90
N PHE A 74 -0.39 -25.48 8.64
CA PHE A 74 -1.23 -25.93 7.53
C PHE A 74 -1.63 -27.40 7.69
N LYS A 75 -0.72 -28.25 8.15
CA LYS A 75 -0.99 -29.67 8.40
C LYS A 75 -2.02 -29.89 9.50
N GLN A 76 -2.04 -29.03 10.54
CA GLN A 76 -3.01 -29.13 11.65
C GLN A 76 -4.38 -28.57 11.29
N ASN A 77 -4.47 -27.60 10.40
CA ASN A 77 -5.71 -26.86 10.14
C ASN A 77 -6.40 -27.22 8.82
N HIS A 78 -5.76 -27.99 7.92
CA HIS A 78 -6.33 -28.50 6.67
C HIS A 78 -7.06 -27.43 5.84
N PHE A 79 -6.34 -26.37 5.43
CA PHE A 79 -6.90 -25.31 4.59
C PHE A 79 -7.15 -25.77 3.16
N ASP A 80 -8.32 -25.48 2.59
CA ASP A 80 -8.64 -25.75 1.17
C ASP A 80 -7.99 -24.75 0.24
N LEU A 81 -7.84 -23.50 0.68
CA LEU A 81 -7.20 -22.41 -0.06
C LEU A 81 -6.36 -21.53 0.88
N VAL A 82 -5.16 -21.21 0.44
CA VAL A 82 -4.25 -20.29 1.13
C VAL A 82 -3.93 -19.10 0.23
N ILE A 83 -4.17 -17.88 0.73
CA ILE A 83 -3.88 -16.63 0.05
C ILE A 83 -2.67 -15.99 0.73
N ASN A 84 -1.58 -15.90 -0.01
CA ASN A 84 -0.29 -15.41 0.48
C ASN A 84 -0.04 -13.98 0.00
N TYR A 85 0.15 -13.04 0.94
CA TYR A 85 0.53 -11.67 0.66
C TYR A 85 1.99 -11.43 1.04
N THR A 86 2.65 -10.52 0.34
CA THR A 86 4.03 -10.12 0.58
C THR A 86 5.08 -11.21 0.30
N ILE A 87 6.35 -10.81 0.22
CA ILE A 87 7.43 -11.64 -0.34
C ILE A 87 7.61 -12.98 0.38
N LYS A 88 7.77 -12.96 1.72
CA LYS A 88 8.07 -14.19 2.49
C LYS A 88 6.89 -15.16 2.55
N PRO A 89 5.65 -14.72 2.86
CA PRO A 89 4.49 -15.60 2.74
C PRO A 89 4.29 -16.16 1.34
N ILE A 90 4.47 -15.36 0.28
CA ILE A 90 4.38 -15.85 -1.11
C ILE A 90 5.39 -16.98 -1.35
N ILE A 91 6.65 -16.79 -0.98
CA ILE A 91 7.69 -17.79 -1.23
C ILE A 91 7.46 -19.04 -0.37
N TYR A 92 7.47 -18.89 0.95
CA TYR A 92 7.47 -20.02 1.87
C TYR A 92 6.09 -20.67 2.02
N GLY A 93 5.01 -19.85 2.05
CA GLY A 93 3.63 -20.35 2.05
C GLY A 93 3.31 -21.17 0.80
N SER A 94 3.74 -20.69 -0.38
CA SER A 94 3.53 -21.45 -1.63
C SER A 94 4.36 -22.74 -1.68
N ILE A 95 5.56 -22.78 -1.09
CA ILE A 95 6.34 -24.02 -0.96
C ILE A 95 5.59 -25.03 -0.08
N VAL A 96 5.07 -24.58 1.06
CA VAL A 96 4.32 -25.44 1.98
C VAL A 96 3.02 -25.94 1.36
N CYS A 97 2.25 -25.06 0.69
CA CYS A 97 1.05 -25.45 -0.05
C CYS A 97 1.34 -26.54 -1.10
N ARG A 98 2.46 -26.39 -1.81
CA ARG A 98 2.89 -27.41 -2.78
C ARG A 98 3.18 -28.76 -2.12
N LEU A 99 3.81 -28.78 -0.94
CA LEU A 99 4.12 -30.01 -0.20
C LEU A 99 2.86 -30.70 0.33
N LEU A 100 1.85 -29.91 0.71
CA LEU A 100 0.58 -30.40 1.28
C LEU A 100 -0.53 -30.53 0.23
N HIS A 101 -0.26 -30.25 -1.04
CA HIS A 101 -1.23 -30.26 -2.14
C HIS A 101 -2.43 -29.32 -1.91
N THR A 102 -2.23 -28.22 -1.18
CA THR A 102 -3.23 -27.18 -0.90
C THR A 102 -3.26 -26.16 -2.04
N ASN A 103 -4.46 -25.73 -2.46
CA ASN A 103 -4.61 -24.64 -3.42
C ASN A 103 -4.03 -23.33 -2.85
N THR A 104 -3.40 -22.54 -3.71
CA THR A 104 -2.82 -21.27 -3.25
C THR A 104 -2.84 -20.18 -4.31
N ILE A 105 -3.12 -18.97 -3.84
CA ILE A 105 -3.04 -17.72 -4.60
C ILE A 105 -1.94 -16.86 -3.96
N ALA A 106 -1.08 -16.30 -4.80
CA ALA A 106 -0.03 -15.37 -4.37
C ALA A 106 -0.39 -13.95 -4.80
N ILE A 107 -0.44 -12.99 -3.88
CA ILE A 107 -0.80 -11.60 -4.18
C ILE A 107 0.38 -10.69 -3.86
N THR A 108 0.97 -10.09 -4.91
CA THR A 108 2.08 -9.16 -4.77
C THR A 108 1.55 -7.75 -4.50
N THR A 109 1.94 -7.13 -3.41
CA THR A 109 1.47 -5.81 -2.97
C THR A 109 2.48 -4.70 -3.30
N GLY A 110 3.28 -4.91 -4.33
CA GLY A 110 4.40 -4.08 -4.75
C GLY A 110 5.74 -4.83 -4.61
N LEU A 111 6.65 -4.61 -5.55
CA LEU A 111 7.90 -5.37 -5.65
C LEU A 111 9.06 -4.75 -4.86
N GLY A 112 8.90 -3.53 -4.40
CA GLY A 112 9.88 -2.84 -3.60
C GLY A 112 11.28 -2.82 -4.22
N PHE A 113 12.28 -3.19 -3.42
CA PHE A 113 13.69 -3.18 -3.83
C PHE A 113 14.16 -4.45 -4.56
N THR A 114 13.36 -5.52 -4.59
CA THR A 114 13.77 -6.86 -5.05
C THR A 114 14.27 -6.89 -6.49
N PHE A 115 13.78 -5.99 -7.34
CA PHE A 115 14.14 -5.93 -8.76
C PHE A 115 14.99 -4.71 -9.15
N ARG A 116 15.35 -3.83 -8.20
CA ARG A 116 16.04 -2.55 -8.48
C ARG A 116 17.54 -2.67 -8.74
N LYS A 117 18.23 -3.62 -8.12
CA LYS A 117 19.69 -3.78 -8.22
C LYS A 117 20.06 -5.25 -8.49
N LYS A 118 21.05 -5.47 -9.35
CA LYS A 118 21.69 -6.76 -9.49
C LYS A 118 22.53 -7.04 -8.23
N SER A 119 21.94 -7.68 -7.23
CA SER A 119 22.64 -8.19 -6.06
C SER A 119 22.47 -9.72 -5.99
N LEU A 120 23.38 -10.41 -5.33
CA LEU A 120 23.28 -11.86 -5.12
C LEU A 120 21.99 -12.23 -4.37
N ILE A 121 21.58 -11.39 -3.40
CA ILE A 121 20.34 -11.57 -2.65
C ILE A 121 19.12 -11.48 -3.59
N ASN A 122 19.09 -10.48 -4.48
CA ASN A 122 17.97 -10.34 -5.42
C ASN A 122 17.91 -11.50 -6.43
N GLN A 123 19.05 -12.03 -6.85
CA GLN A 123 19.09 -13.22 -7.70
C GLN A 123 18.55 -14.45 -6.94
N LEU A 124 18.96 -14.64 -5.68
CA LEU A 124 18.44 -15.70 -4.83
C LEU A 124 16.93 -15.59 -4.65
N VAL A 125 16.40 -14.39 -4.34
CA VAL A 125 14.96 -14.16 -4.22
C VAL A 125 14.24 -14.50 -5.53
N GLN A 126 14.77 -14.14 -6.69
CA GLN A 126 14.18 -14.51 -7.99
C GLN A 126 14.18 -16.02 -8.22
N VAL A 127 15.22 -16.74 -7.82
CA VAL A 127 15.26 -18.22 -7.89
C VAL A 127 14.19 -18.82 -6.96
N LEU A 128 14.08 -18.30 -5.73
CA LEU A 128 13.06 -18.75 -4.78
C LEU A 128 11.64 -18.47 -5.32
N TYR A 129 11.38 -17.29 -5.89
CA TYR A 129 10.12 -17.00 -6.57
C TYR A 129 9.83 -17.99 -7.69
N ARG A 130 10.79 -18.24 -8.59
CA ARG A 130 10.61 -19.18 -9.70
C ARG A 130 10.25 -20.58 -9.21
N TYR A 131 10.86 -21.03 -8.12
CA TYR A 131 10.59 -22.35 -7.55
C TYR A 131 9.22 -22.40 -6.85
N SER A 132 8.92 -21.40 -5.99
CA SER A 132 7.69 -21.35 -5.21
C SER A 132 6.45 -21.17 -6.09
N LEU A 133 6.54 -20.28 -7.08
CA LEU A 133 5.41 -19.92 -7.94
C LEU A 133 5.10 -20.97 -9.03
N LYS A 134 5.94 -21.98 -9.23
CA LYS A 134 5.75 -23.00 -10.27
C LYS A 134 4.41 -23.75 -10.14
N LYS A 135 3.94 -23.98 -8.93
CA LYS A 135 2.72 -24.75 -8.63
C LYS A 135 1.58 -23.92 -8.03
N VAL A 136 1.75 -22.60 -7.91
CA VAL A 136 0.67 -21.70 -7.50
C VAL A 136 -0.46 -21.76 -8.51
N ASN A 137 -1.70 -21.72 -8.06
CA ASN A 137 -2.87 -21.66 -8.93
C ASN A 137 -2.92 -20.32 -9.70
N GLU A 138 -2.81 -19.22 -8.96
CA GLU A 138 -2.79 -17.88 -9.53
C GLU A 138 -1.80 -16.96 -8.82
N ILE A 139 -1.31 -15.95 -9.57
CA ILE A 139 -0.52 -14.84 -9.03
C ILE A 139 -1.22 -13.55 -9.41
N TRP A 140 -1.51 -12.73 -8.41
CA TRP A 140 -2.14 -11.45 -8.59
C TRP A 140 -1.16 -10.30 -8.36
N PHE A 141 -1.29 -9.28 -9.17
CA PHE A 141 -0.49 -8.05 -9.13
C PHE A 141 -1.42 -6.86 -8.96
N LEU A 142 -0.93 -5.76 -8.40
CA LEU A 142 -1.71 -4.52 -8.25
C LEU A 142 -1.49 -3.54 -9.41
N ASN A 143 -0.63 -3.87 -10.36
CA ASN A 143 -0.40 -3.09 -11.58
C ASN A 143 0.17 -3.98 -12.68
N GLU A 144 0.01 -3.53 -13.93
CA GLU A 144 0.48 -4.28 -15.10
C GLU A 144 2.00 -4.31 -15.22
N ASP A 145 2.70 -3.27 -14.78
CA ASP A 145 4.16 -3.20 -14.81
C ASP A 145 4.83 -4.30 -13.98
N ASP A 146 4.31 -4.57 -12.79
CA ASP A 146 4.81 -5.65 -11.93
C ASP A 146 4.50 -7.02 -12.52
N ARG A 147 3.31 -7.19 -13.12
CA ARG A 147 2.94 -8.40 -13.86
C ARG A 147 3.91 -8.67 -15.01
N GLN A 148 4.14 -7.68 -15.87
CA GLN A 148 5.05 -7.81 -17.01
C GLN A 148 6.49 -8.08 -16.58
N LEU A 149 6.92 -7.48 -15.47
CA LEU A 149 8.24 -7.74 -14.92
C LEU A 149 8.42 -9.21 -14.53
N PHE A 150 7.42 -9.82 -13.88
CA PHE A 150 7.45 -11.23 -13.50
C PHE A 150 7.47 -12.16 -14.73
N ILE A 151 6.67 -11.86 -15.74
CA ILE A 151 6.64 -12.61 -17.01
C ILE A 151 7.99 -12.50 -17.72
N LYS A 152 8.54 -11.27 -17.85
CA LYS A 152 9.84 -11.01 -18.47
C LYS A 152 10.99 -11.78 -17.81
N HIS A 153 10.97 -11.86 -16.46
CA HIS A 153 11.96 -12.63 -15.68
C HIS A 153 11.66 -14.14 -15.61
N LYS A 154 10.63 -14.63 -16.33
CA LYS A 154 10.22 -16.04 -16.35
C LYS A 154 9.95 -16.60 -14.95
N LEU A 155 9.38 -15.77 -14.06
CA LEU A 155 8.97 -16.18 -12.72
C LEU A 155 7.58 -16.80 -12.71
N THR A 156 6.76 -16.46 -13.70
CA THR A 156 5.43 -16.99 -13.95
C THR A 156 5.10 -16.98 -15.43
N ILE A 157 3.92 -17.51 -15.79
CA ILE A 157 3.37 -17.51 -17.15
C ILE A 157 2.08 -16.64 -17.20
N PRO A 158 1.76 -16.00 -18.33
CA PRO A 158 0.61 -15.09 -18.44
C PRO A 158 -0.71 -15.70 -17.98
N GLN A 159 -0.94 -17.00 -18.26
CA GLN A 159 -2.19 -17.70 -17.97
C GLN A 159 -2.48 -17.84 -16.47
N LYS A 160 -1.46 -17.74 -15.62
CA LYS A 160 -1.59 -17.77 -14.16
C LYS A 160 -1.67 -16.41 -13.51
N THR A 161 -1.66 -15.35 -14.29
CA THR A 161 -1.58 -13.99 -13.75
C THR A 161 -2.92 -13.26 -13.83
N PHE A 162 -3.19 -12.45 -12.82
CA PHE A 162 -4.31 -11.53 -12.76
C PHE A 162 -3.83 -10.17 -12.26
N VAL A 163 -4.39 -9.08 -12.77
CA VAL A 163 -4.17 -7.73 -12.24
C VAL A 163 -5.41 -7.33 -11.47
N LEU A 164 -5.25 -7.23 -10.15
CA LEU A 164 -6.24 -6.65 -9.26
C LEU A 164 -6.01 -5.13 -9.25
N PRO A 165 -7.00 -4.29 -9.50
CA PRO A 165 -6.80 -2.84 -9.61
C PRO A 165 -6.10 -2.22 -8.40
N SER A 166 -6.42 -2.69 -7.19
CA SER A 166 -5.78 -2.30 -5.93
C SER A 166 -6.18 -3.27 -4.81
N GLU A 167 -5.81 -2.93 -3.57
CA GLU A 167 -6.36 -3.61 -2.37
C GLU A 167 -7.74 -3.03 -1.95
N GLY A 168 -8.25 -2.03 -2.67
CA GLY A 168 -9.53 -1.40 -2.42
C GLY A 168 -9.51 -0.33 -1.32
N ILE A 169 -10.54 0.51 -1.33
CA ILE A 169 -10.79 1.51 -0.30
C ILE A 169 -12.28 1.49 0.08
N ASP A 170 -12.59 1.49 1.38
CA ASP A 170 -13.96 1.65 1.85
C ASP A 170 -14.41 3.11 1.64
N THR A 171 -15.16 3.33 0.58
CA THR A 171 -15.65 4.66 0.21
C THR A 171 -16.77 5.19 1.10
N LYS A 172 -17.34 4.32 1.97
CA LYS A 172 -18.30 4.72 3.00
C LYS A 172 -17.60 5.17 4.28
N TYR A 173 -16.42 4.62 4.56
CA TYR A 173 -15.58 5.05 5.66
C TYR A 173 -14.79 6.32 5.31
N PHE A 174 -14.18 6.35 4.11
CA PHE A 174 -13.50 7.52 3.55
C PHE A 174 -14.46 8.31 2.65
N PHE A 175 -15.32 9.11 3.26
CA PHE A 175 -16.30 9.95 2.53
C PHE A 175 -16.00 11.43 2.69
N PRO A 176 -16.44 12.28 1.74
CA PRO A 176 -16.23 13.71 1.80
C PRO A 176 -16.89 14.34 3.02
N THR A 177 -16.13 15.06 3.80
CA THR A 177 -16.63 15.76 4.99
C THR A 177 -16.50 17.27 4.80
N LYS A 178 -17.55 18.01 5.12
CA LYS A 178 -17.51 19.48 5.13
C LYS A 178 -16.61 19.95 6.25
N THR A 179 -15.67 20.81 5.93
CA THR A 179 -14.78 21.46 6.91
C THR A 179 -14.96 22.97 6.86
N ILE A 180 -14.62 23.64 7.94
CA ILE A 180 -14.61 25.12 7.97
C ILE A 180 -13.39 25.58 7.18
N PRO A 181 -13.56 26.48 6.19
CA PRO A 181 -12.45 27.04 5.44
C PRO A 181 -11.42 27.68 6.38
N LYS A 182 -10.16 27.41 6.14
CA LYS A 182 -9.03 27.98 6.89
C LYS A 182 -8.34 29.07 6.07
N PRO A 183 -7.72 30.03 6.73
CA PRO A 183 -7.02 31.11 6.01
C PRO A 183 -5.78 30.62 5.28
N GLN A 184 -5.12 29.54 5.77
CA GLN A 184 -3.94 28.93 5.15
C GLN A 184 -4.33 27.85 4.15
N PHE A 185 -3.64 27.80 3.01
CA PHE A 185 -3.69 26.68 2.09
C PHE A 185 -2.79 25.55 2.61
N ARG A 186 -3.32 24.34 2.69
CA ARG A 186 -2.65 23.21 3.34
C ARG A 186 -2.35 22.08 2.39
N PHE A 187 -1.06 21.73 2.29
CA PHE A 187 -0.60 20.47 1.71
C PHE A 187 -0.34 19.43 2.81
N LEU A 188 -0.66 18.16 2.56
CA LEU A 188 -0.38 17.05 3.47
C LEU A 188 0.39 15.96 2.75
N LEU A 189 1.56 15.58 3.26
CA LEU A 189 2.20 14.31 2.93
C LEU A 189 1.87 13.30 4.02
N LEU A 190 1.25 12.19 3.62
CA LEU A 190 0.85 11.09 4.50
C LEU A 190 1.51 9.79 4.05
N SER A 191 2.48 9.29 4.82
CA SER A 191 3.15 8.01 4.55
C SER A 191 3.98 7.53 5.73
N ARG A 192 4.50 6.29 5.67
CA ARG A 192 5.63 5.92 6.51
C ARG A 192 6.83 6.82 6.20
N LEU A 193 7.55 7.27 7.24
CA LEU A 193 8.63 8.24 7.06
C LEU A 193 9.92 7.56 6.55
N LEU A 194 9.89 7.22 5.25
CA LEU A 194 10.99 6.60 4.52
C LEU A 194 11.46 7.51 3.39
N LEU A 195 12.76 7.52 3.12
CA LEU A 195 13.37 8.36 2.07
C LEU A 195 12.70 8.21 0.70
N ASP A 196 12.37 6.98 0.33
CA ASP A 196 11.81 6.68 -0.98
C ASP A 196 10.32 7.05 -1.16
N LYS A 197 9.68 7.54 -0.10
CA LYS A 197 8.37 8.20 -0.17
C LYS A 197 8.47 9.67 -0.62
N GLY A 198 9.68 10.17 -0.87
CA GLY A 198 9.92 11.51 -1.34
C GLY A 198 9.78 12.59 -0.26
N ILE A 199 10.01 12.22 1.02
CA ILE A 199 9.83 13.15 2.15
C ILE A 199 10.87 14.27 2.10
N VAL A 200 12.10 13.96 1.67
CA VAL A 200 13.16 14.96 1.50
C VAL A 200 12.76 15.94 0.40
N GLU A 201 12.30 15.42 -0.73
CA GLU A 201 11.81 16.22 -1.85
C GLU A 201 10.63 17.12 -1.44
N TYR A 202 9.74 16.60 -0.59
CA TYR A 202 8.62 17.38 -0.06
C TYR A 202 9.08 18.50 0.87
N ALA A 203 10.03 18.24 1.78
CA ALA A 203 10.57 19.26 2.69
C ALA A 203 11.27 20.39 1.91
N GLU A 204 12.07 20.04 0.91
CA GLU A 204 12.73 21.01 0.03
C GLU A 204 11.72 21.80 -0.81
N ALA A 205 10.75 21.14 -1.43
CA ALA A 205 9.67 21.80 -2.17
C ALA A 205 8.86 22.73 -1.27
N SER A 206 8.57 22.31 -0.04
CA SER A 206 7.87 23.11 0.97
C SER A 206 8.64 24.38 1.32
N LYS A 207 9.96 24.32 1.42
CA LYS A 207 10.81 25.50 1.63
C LYS A 207 10.71 26.48 0.45
N ILE A 208 10.76 25.97 -0.77
CA ILE A 208 10.67 26.79 -2.00
C ILE A 208 9.30 27.50 -2.06
N ILE A 209 8.20 26.74 -1.94
CA ILE A 209 6.85 27.28 -2.11
C ILE A 209 6.48 28.28 -0.99
N ARG A 210 6.85 27.99 0.26
CA ARG A 210 6.55 28.86 1.40
C ARG A 210 7.36 30.18 1.39
N HIS A 211 8.55 30.17 0.81
CA HIS A 211 9.29 31.40 0.59
C HIS A 211 8.54 32.35 -0.36
N LYS A 212 7.88 31.79 -1.38
CA LYS A 212 7.09 32.57 -2.37
C LYS A 212 5.69 32.92 -1.85
N TYR A 213 5.07 31.99 -1.11
CA TYR A 213 3.69 32.11 -0.60
C TYR A 213 3.64 31.76 0.91
N PRO A 214 3.86 32.77 1.80
CA PRO A 214 3.92 32.53 3.25
C PRO A 214 2.62 31.99 3.87
N ASN A 215 1.50 32.13 3.16
CA ASN A 215 0.19 31.61 3.59
C ASN A 215 -0.01 30.11 3.32
N ILE A 216 1.00 29.41 2.80
CA ILE A 216 0.97 27.97 2.62
C ILE A 216 1.49 27.27 3.87
N GLU A 217 0.79 26.24 4.27
CA GLU A 217 1.17 25.31 5.34
C GLU A 217 1.42 23.91 4.77
N CYS A 218 2.59 23.33 5.05
CA CYS A 218 2.97 22.01 4.61
C CYS A 218 2.99 21.07 5.82
N LEU A 219 2.15 20.04 5.81
CA LEU A 219 2.00 19.09 6.89
C LEU A 219 2.64 17.76 6.52
N LEU A 220 3.28 17.13 7.51
CA LEU A 220 3.86 15.78 7.38
C LEU A 220 3.22 14.88 8.44
N LEU A 221 2.60 13.78 8.03
CA LEU A 221 2.00 12.79 8.93
C LEU A 221 2.56 11.40 8.63
N GLY A 222 2.97 10.69 9.67
CA GLY A 222 3.36 9.30 9.55
C GLY A 222 4.27 8.79 10.65
N LYS A 223 4.38 7.47 10.74
CA LYS A 223 5.22 6.81 11.74
C LYS A 223 6.70 6.93 11.39
N ILE A 224 7.51 7.34 12.36
CA ILE A 224 8.98 7.34 12.25
C ILE A 224 9.46 5.88 12.26
N GLU A 225 10.23 5.51 11.26
CA GLU A 225 10.81 4.16 11.09
C GLU A 225 12.28 4.15 11.57
N SER A 226 12.50 4.40 12.87
CA SER A 226 13.84 4.54 13.46
C SER A 226 14.77 3.34 13.22
N ASN A 227 14.21 2.15 13.08
CA ASN A 227 14.97 0.91 12.81
C ASN A 227 15.22 0.67 11.32
N SER A 228 14.77 1.56 10.44
CA SER A 228 14.98 1.42 9.01
C SER A 228 16.22 2.19 8.56
N ARG A 229 17.09 1.53 7.80
CA ARG A 229 18.23 2.18 7.11
C ARG A 229 17.79 3.33 6.20
N TYR A 230 16.54 3.34 5.78
CA TYR A 230 15.94 4.36 4.92
C TYR A 230 14.95 5.25 5.67
N GLY A 231 14.89 5.14 6.98
CA GLY A 231 14.01 5.95 7.83
C GLY A 231 14.48 7.40 7.94
N ILE A 232 13.52 8.31 8.01
CA ILE A 232 13.79 9.71 8.39
C ILE A 232 13.88 9.77 9.91
N THR A 233 14.95 10.37 10.43
CA THR A 233 15.17 10.49 11.88
C THR A 233 14.40 11.67 12.47
N THR A 234 14.16 11.62 13.77
CA THR A 234 13.53 12.71 14.53
C THR A 234 14.31 14.02 14.39
N ASP A 235 15.64 13.98 14.42
CA ASP A 235 16.51 15.15 14.32
C ASP A 235 16.36 15.87 12.96
N ILE A 236 16.22 15.10 11.88
CA ILE A 236 15.95 15.64 10.55
C ILE A 236 14.59 16.35 10.53
N ILE A 237 13.56 15.75 11.12
CA ILE A 237 12.21 16.34 11.20
C ILE A 237 12.27 17.65 11.99
N HIS A 238 12.89 17.65 13.18
CA HIS A 238 13.04 18.86 14.00
C HIS A 238 13.80 19.96 13.24
N THR A 239 14.80 19.61 12.45
CA THR A 239 15.53 20.58 11.60
C THR A 239 14.59 21.20 10.57
N TRP A 240 13.73 20.42 9.92
CA TRP A 240 12.76 20.95 8.96
C TRP A 240 11.71 21.83 9.61
N GLU A 241 11.24 21.48 10.81
CA GLU A 241 10.31 22.31 11.59
C GLU A 241 10.94 23.63 12.03
N ALA A 242 12.18 23.58 12.59
CA ALA A 242 12.92 24.77 13.01
C ALA A 242 13.20 25.74 11.85
N ASN A 243 13.47 25.20 10.66
CA ASN A 243 13.66 25.99 9.44
C ASN A 243 12.33 26.42 8.79
N GLY A 244 11.20 26.12 9.42
CA GLY A 244 9.87 26.45 8.90
C GLY A 244 9.50 25.77 7.59
N CYS A 245 10.14 24.65 7.22
CA CYS A 245 9.81 23.95 5.98
C CYS A 245 8.44 23.29 6.04
N LEU A 246 8.17 22.57 7.12
CA LEU A 246 6.92 21.80 7.32
C LEU A 246 6.56 21.73 8.80
N LYS A 247 5.37 21.19 9.10
CA LYS A 247 4.93 20.85 10.46
C LYS A 247 4.65 19.36 10.55
N TYR A 248 5.32 18.69 11.47
CA TYR A 248 5.10 17.27 11.72
C TYR A 248 3.88 17.07 12.63
N GLN A 249 2.97 16.18 12.22
CA GLN A 249 1.72 15.89 12.92
C GLN A 249 1.75 14.57 13.71
N GLY A 250 2.92 13.92 13.79
CA GLY A 250 3.05 12.62 14.45
C GLY A 250 2.48 11.48 13.62
N TYR A 251 1.91 10.51 14.31
CA TYR A 251 1.22 9.36 13.74
C TYR A 251 -0.24 9.36 14.21
N MET A 252 -1.16 9.09 13.28
CA MET A 252 -2.58 8.95 13.57
C MET A 252 -3.07 7.61 13.02
N GLN A 253 -3.89 6.90 13.79
CA GLN A 253 -4.54 5.67 13.34
C GLN A 253 -5.71 5.98 12.40
N ASP A 254 -6.52 7.00 12.73
CA ASP A 254 -7.58 7.52 11.86
C ASP A 254 -7.13 8.85 11.22
N VAL A 255 -6.93 8.81 9.92
CA VAL A 255 -6.40 9.94 9.14
C VAL A 255 -7.49 10.80 8.50
N ARG A 256 -8.78 10.43 8.66
CA ARG A 256 -9.88 11.12 7.99
C ARG A 256 -10.01 12.58 8.38
N SER A 257 -9.84 12.89 9.65
CA SER A 257 -9.95 14.27 10.15
C SER A 257 -8.88 15.17 9.54
N ILE A 258 -7.63 14.72 9.46
CA ILE A 258 -6.55 15.52 8.89
C ILE A 258 -6.66 15.59 7.35
N ILE A 259 -7.07 14.52 6.67
CA ILE A 259 -7.34 14.58 5.22
C ILE A 259 -8.47 15.56 4.92
N ALA A 260 -9.56 15.54 5.71
CA ALA A 260 -10.65 16.50 5.53
C ALA A 260 -10.20 17.96 5.68
N ASP A 261 -9.20 18.22 6.51
CA ASP A 261 -8.74 19.54 6.93
C ASP A 261 -7.67 20.15 6.01
N VAL A 262 -7.26 19.47 4.96
CA VAL A 262 -6.26 19.96 3.99
C VAL A 262 -6.85 20.20 2.61
N ASP A 263 -6.15 20.98 1.78
CA ASP A 263 -6.60 21.33 0.43
C ASP A 263 -6.10 20.35 -0.62
N CYS A 264 -4.93 19.73 -0.39
CA CYS A 264 -4.31 18.80 -1.31
C CYS A 264 -3.44 17.78 -0.57
N VAL A 265 -3.47 16.52 -1.02
CA VAL A 265 -2.58 15.46 -0.51
C VAL A 265 -1.46 15.21 -1.51
N VAL A 266 -0.23 15.12 -0.99
CA VAL A 266 1.01 15.02 -1.77
C VAL A 266 1.74 13.73 -1.44
N LEU A 267 2.10 12.94 -2.47
CA LEU A 267 2.97 11.78 -2.31
C LEU A 267 4.00 11.73 -3.45
N PRO A 268 5.18 12.33 -3.30
CA PRO A 268 6.21 12.35 -4.33
C PRO A 268 7.08 11.09 -4.30
N SER A 269 6.46 9.92 -4.15
CA SER A 269 7.14 8.64 -4.00
C SER A 269 7.93 8.27 -5.26
N TYR A 270 9.17 7.81 -5.05
CA TYR A 270 9.97 7.11 -6.07
C TYR A 270 10.18 5.63 -5.72
N TYR A 271 9.44 5.14 -4.74
CA TYR A 271 9.29 3.73 -4.46
C TYR A 271 8.37 3.07 -5.49
N ARG A 272 8.65 1.82 -5.88
CA ARG A 272 7.74 1.05 -6.73
C ARG A 272 6.56 0.58 -5.89
N GLU A 273 5.50 1.37 -5.89
CA GLU A 273 4.28 1.11 -5.12
C GLU A 273 3.45 -0.02 -5.76
N GLY A 274 2.54 -0.61 -4.98
CA GLY A 274 1.39 -1.29 -5.55
C GLY A 274 0.42 -0.25 -6.12
N VAL A 275 -0.54 0.19 -5.29
CA VAL A 275 -1.34 1.42 -5.50
C VAL A 275 -1.37 2.14 -4.15
N PRO A 276 -0.92 3.40 -4.05
CA PRO A 276 -0.76 4.06 -2.74
C PRO A 276 -2.10 4.33 -2.06
N ARG A 277 -2.32 3.70 -0.90
CA ARG A 277 -3.59 3.83 -0.17
C ARG A 277 -3.90 5.28 0.25
N CYS A 278 -2.90 6.02 0.73
CA CYS A 278 -3.11 7.41 1.16
C CYS A 278 -3.64 8.33 0.05
N LEU A 279 -3.27 8.06 -1.20
CA LEU A 279 -3.85 8.78 -2.35
C LEU A 279 -5.28 8.35 -2.62
N MET A 280 -5.60 7.04 -2.51
CA MET A 280 -6.98 6.57 -2.63
C MET A 280 -7.86 7.14 -1.52
N GLU A 281 -7.38 7.22 -0.29
CA GLU A 281 -8.06 7.84 0.86
C GLU A 281 -8.35 9.32 0.57
N ALA A 282 -7.37 10.07 0.09
CA ALA A 282 -7.52 11.47 -0.29
C ALA A 282 -8.56 11.66 -1.41
N MET A 283 -8.43 10.90 -2.50
CA MET A 283 -9.35 10.95 -3.63
C MET A 283 -10.77 10.56 -3.22
N SER A 284 -10.91 9.52 -2.38
CA SER A 284 -12.20 9.10 -1.83
C SER A 284 -12.87 10.23 -1.02
N MET A 285 -12.08 11.07 -0.35
CA MET A 285 -12.55 12.24 0.39
C MET A 285 -12.61 13.53 -0.45
N GLN A 286 -12.59 13.40 -1.80
CA GLN A 286 -12.64 14.52 -2.75
C GLN A 286 -11.48 15.52 -2.60
N LYS A 287 -10.30 15.05 -2.20
CA LYS A 287 -9.10 15.90 -2.20
C LYS A 287 -8.32 15.70 -3.49
N PRO A 288 -7.92 16.78 -4.18
CA PRO A 288 -6.98 16.67 -5.28
C PRO A 288 -5.64 16.17 -4.77
N ILE A 289 -4.89 15.53 -5.65
CA ILE A 289 -3.62 14.91 -5.30
C ILE A 289 -2.45 15.48 -6.13
N ILE A 290 -1.24 15.46 -5.55
CA ILE A 290 0.00 15.63 -6.29
C ILE A 290 0.83 14.36 -6.08
N THR A 291 1.25 13.72 -7.17
CA THR A 291 2.08 12.53 -7.07
C THR A 291 3.04 12.42 -8.26
N THR A 292 3.91 11.42 -8.25
CA THR A 292 4.88 11.21 -9.32
C THR A 292 4.34 10.31 -10.43
N ASN A 293 4.99 10.35 -11.61
CA ASN A 293 4.74 9.41 -12.71
C ASN A 293 5.39 8.03 -12.46
N ASN A 294 5.62 7.65 -11.21
CA ASN A 294 6.18 6.35 -10.84
C ASN A 294 5.10 5.26 -10.82
N VAL A 295 5.53 4.01 -11.02
CA VAL A 295 4.65 2.82 -10.99
C VAL A 295 3.83 2.76 -9.70
N GLY A 296 2.55 2.50 -9.81
CA GLY A 296 1.57 2.50 -8.73
C GLY A 296 0.99 3.89 -8.44
N CYS A 297 1.82 4.94 -8.42
CA CYS A 297 1.33 6.33 -8.30
C CYS A 297 0.60 6.76 -9.58
N SER A 298 1.16 6.44 -10.75
CA SER A 298 0.58 6.75 -12.05
C SER A 298 -0.78 6.09 -12.32
N GLU A 299 -1.10 5.01 -11.61
CA GLU A 299 -2.40 4.33 -11.73
C GLU A 299 -3.59 5.18 -11.23
N LEU A 300 -3.32 6.14 -10.36
CA LEU A 300 -4.36 6.96 -9.72
C LEU A 300 -4.55 8.32 -10.36
N ILE A 301 -3.59 8.80 -11.16
CA ILE A 301 -3.57 10.18 -11.60
C ILE A 301 -3.79 10.32 -13.11
N GLN A 302 -4.69 11.20 -13.45
CA GLN A 302 -4.83 11.80 -14.78
C GLN A 302 -4.41 13.26 -14.66
N ASP A 303 -3.19 13.56 -15.15
CA ASP A 303 -2.55 14.86 -14.96
C ASP A 303 -3.42 16.03 -15.44
N GLY A 304 -3.55 17.07 -14.61
CA GLY A 304 -4.41 18.22 -14.84
C GLY A 304 -5.93 17.94 -14.68
N VAL A 305 -6.35 16.69 -14.46
CA VAL A 305 -7.78 16.30 -14.38
C VAL A 305 -8.23 16.04 -12.95
N ASN A 306 -7.57 15.11 -12.24
CA ASN A 306 -7.88 14.79 -10.84
C ASN A 306 -6.74 15.13 -9.88
N GLY A 307 -5.66 15.72 -10.39
CA GLY A 307 -4.47 16.13 -9.66
C GLY A 307 -3.37 16.59 -10.58
N ILE A 308 -2.16 16.78 -10.04
CA ILE A 308 -0.99 17.23 -10.78
C ILE A 308 0.12 16.19 -10.64
N GLN A 309 0.77 15.83 -11.76
CA GLN A 309 1.84 14.87 -11.79
C GLN A 309 3.20 15.57 -11.80
N CYS A 310 4.16 15.07 -11.04
CA CYS A 310 5.53 15.58 -11.02
C CYS A 310 6.56 14.46 -11.25
N GLN A 311 7.80 14.87 -11.57
CA GLN A 311 8.91 13.95 -11.74
C GLN A 311 9.41 13.42 -10.38
N PRO A 312 9.69 12.12 -10.26
CA PRO A 312 10.28 11.58 -9.05
C PRO A 312 11.67 12.16 -8.79
N ARG A 313 12.02 12.35 -7.51
CA ARG A 313 13.32 12.89 -7.06
C ARG A 313 13.63 14.32 -7.53
N SER A 314 12.61 15.11 -7.78
CA SER A 314 12.75 16.52 -8.17
C SER A 314 11.97 17.42 -7.23
N SER A 315 12.65 18.00 -6.25
CA SER A 315 12.05 18.98 -5.32
C SER A 315 11.55 20.22 -6.05
N LYS A 316 12.25 20.62 -7.13
CA LYS A 316 11.83 21.76 -7.94
C LYS A 316 10.52 21.48 -8.68
N ASP A 317 10.43 20.36 -9.38
CA ASP A 317 9.24 19.99 -10.14
C ASP A 317 8.03 19.78 -9.20
N LEU A 318 8.28 19.21 -8.01
CA LEU A 318 7.27 19.11 -6.96
C LEU A 318 6.81 20.50 -6.47
N ALA A 319 7.74 21.44 -6.27
CA ALA A 319 7.38 22.81 -5.87
C ALA A 319 6.56 23.51 -6.96
N ASP A 320 6.91 23.31 -8.23
CA ASP A 320 6.18 23.86 -9.39
C ASP A 320 4.76 23.26 -9.45
N ALA A 321 4.60 21.93 -9.21
CA ALA A 321 3.30 21.27 -9.12
C ALA A 321 2.47 21.77 -7.92
N MET A 322 3.10 22.00 -6.76
CA MET A 322 2.44 22.58 -5.59
C MET A 322 2.00 24.02 -5.87
N GLU A 323 2.81 24.83 -6.56
CA GLU A 323 2.45 26.17 -6.98
C GLU A 323 1.25 26.17 -7.92
N GLN A 324 1.28 25.31 -8.94
CA GLN A 324 0.16 25.16 -9.87
C GLN A 324 -1.13 24.81 -9.13
N MET A 325 -1.10 23.86 -8.20
CA MET A 325 -2.27 23.49 -7.37
C MET A 325 -2.76 24.66 -6.50
N TYR A 326 -1.85 25.43 -5.92
CA TYR A 326 -2.20 26.59 -5.09
C TYR A 326 -2.87 27.70 -5.90
N LEU A 327 -2.42 27.96 -7.12
CA LEU A 327 -2.93 29.01 -8.00
C LEU A 327 -4.28 28.67 -8.66
N LEU A 328 -4.69 27.40 -8.69
CA LEU A 328 -6.04 27.04 -9.13
C LEU A 328 -7.10 27.70 -8.25
N SER A 329 -8.24 28.03 -8.82
CA SER A 329 -9.41 28.47 -8.07
C SER A 329 -9.95 27.36 -7.14
N ALA A 330 -10.70 27.75 -6.13
CA ALA A 330 -11.34 26.77 -5.23
C ALA A 330 -12.29 25.82 -6.00
N GLU A 331 -12.95 26.33 -7.03
CA GLU A 331 -13.86 25.54 -7.88
C GLU A 331 -13.10 24.49 -8.71
N GLU A 332 -11.97 24.87 -9.32
CA GLU A 332 -11.14 23.94 -10.09
C GLU A 332 -10.60 22.82 -9.19
N ARG A 333 -10.06 23.11 -8.00
CA ARG A 333 -9.62 22.12 -7.03
C ARG A 333 -10.76 21.21 -6.58
N GLN A 334 -11.93 21.77 -6.31
CA GLN A 334 -13.11 20.98 -5.94
C GLN A 334 -13.52 20.03 -7.07
N ASN A 335 -13.46 20.49 -8.32
CA ASN A 335 -13.78 19.67 -9.48
C ASN A 335 -12.77 18.53 -9.65
N MET A 336 -11.46 18.80 -9.51
CA MET A 336 -10.42 17.77 -9.48
C MET A 336 -10.72 16.70 -8.40
N GLY A 337 -11.06 17.13 -7.19
CA GLY A 337 -11.41 16.22 -6.10
C GLY A 337 -12.66 15.37 -6.39
N LYS A 338 -13.70 15.95 -7.01
CA LYS A 338 -14.91 15.20 -7.44
C LYS A 338 -14.58 14.14 -8.48
N ILE A 339 -13.76 14.49 -9.48
CA ILE A 339 -13.31 13.53 -10.51
C ILE A 339 -12.48 12.42 -9.86
N GLY A 340 -11.56 12.78 -8.95
CA GLY A 340 -10.77 11.80 -8.19
C GLY A 340 -11.66 10.81 -7.45
N ARG A 341 -12.71 11.28 -6.76
CA ARG A 341 -13.67 10.39 -6.09
C ARG A 341 -14.44 9.50 -7.06
N GLN A 342 -14.83 10.03 -8.23
CA GLN A 342 -15.52 9.23 -9.24
C GLN A 342 -14.65 8.05 -9.71
N ILE A 343 -13.37 8.30 -9.97
CA ILE A 343 -12.39 7.25 -10.32
C ILE A 343 -12.33 6.19 -9.21
N ILE A 344 -12.29 6.61 -7.94
CA ILE A 344 -12.26 5.67 -6.81
C ILE A 344 -13.53 4.81 -6.77
N LEU A 345 -14.71 5.39 -6.92
CA LEU A 345 -15.99 4.68 -6.89
C LEU A 345 -16.13 3.67 -8.06
N GLU A 346 -15.59 3.99 -9.23
CA GLU A 346 -15.71 3.16 -10.44
C GLU A 346 -14.65 2.07 -10.54
N THR A 347 -13.48 2.24 -9.88
CA THR A 347 -12.35 1.33 -10.10
C THR A 347 -11.79 0.74 -8.81
N PHE A 348 -11.78 1.49 -7.71
CA PHE A 348 -11.02 1.15 -6.50
C PHE A 348 -11.90 0.98 -5.25
N ASP A 349 -13.24 1.05 -5.38
CA ASP A 349 -14.14 0.76 -4.25
C ASP A 349 -13.93 -0.68 -3.76
N GLU A 350 -13.84 -0.85 -2.44
CA GLU A 350 -13.61 -2.17 -1.82
C GLU A 350 -14.63 -3.23 -2.28
N LYS A 351 -15.87 -2.83 -2.60
CA LYS A 351 -16.88 -3.76 -3.10
C LYS A 351 -16.50 -4.37 -4.45
N LEU A 352 -15.96 -3.57 -5.37
CA LEU A 352 -15.50 -4.07 -6.66
C LEU A 352 -14.31 -5.02 -6.48
N ILE A 353 -13.44 -4.71 -5.55
CA ILE A 353 -12.31 -5.57 -5.21
C ILE A 353 -12.80 -6.90 -4.61
N ILE A 354 -13.76 -6.86 -3.70
CA ILE A 354 -14.41 -8.06 -3.13
C ILE A 354 -15.04 -8.91 -4.24
N GLU A 355 -15.72 -8.31 -5.21
CA GLU A 355 -16.29 -9.03 -6.36
C GLU A 355 -15.22 -9.75 -7.18
N HIS A 356 -14.06 -9.13 -7.42
CA HIS A 356 -12.92 -9.80 -8.05
C HIS A 356 -12.44 -11.02 -7.24
N TYR A 357 -12.33 -10.88 -5.93
CA TYR A 357 -11.94 -12.00 -5.06
C TYR A 357 -12.97 -13.13 -5.13
N HIS A 358 -14.26 -12.85 -5.01
CA HIS A 358 -15.32 -13.86 -5.07
C HIS A 358 -15.32 -14.57 -6.43
N THR A 359 -15.31 -13.82 -7.53
CA THR A 359 -15.33 -14.37 -8.90
C THR A 359 -14.18 -15.36 -9.14
N ARG A 360 -13.00 -15.09 -8.58
CA ARG A 360 -11.82 -15.92 -8.81
C ARG A 360 -11.59 -17.01 -7.75
N ILE A 361 -12.13 -16.82 -6.56
CA ILE A 361 -11.90 -17.75 -5.43
C ILE A 361 -12.99 -18.82 -5.33
N LEU A 362 -14.27 -18.47 -5.53
CA LEU A 362 -15.37 -19.42 -5.40
C LEU A 362 -15.23 -20.65 -6.30
N PRO A 363 -14.68 -20.60 -7.53
CA PRO A 363 -14.46 -21.78 -8.36
C PRO A 363 -13.56 -22.86 -7.74
N TYR A 364 -12.75 -22.53 -6.75
CA TYR A 364 -11.91 -23.52 -6.05
C TYR A 364 -12.71 -24.43 -5.09
N PHE A 365 -13.97 -24.09 -4.79
CA PHE A 365 -14.79 -24.80 -3.81
C PHE A 365 -15.95 -25.59 -4.43
N HIS A 366 -16.09 -25.62 -5.75
CA HIS A 366 -17.17 -26.32 -6.47
C HIS A 366 -18.58 -25.94 -5.99
N ILE A 367 -18.77 -24.66 -5.61
CA ILE A 367 -20.04 -24.08 -5.14
C ILE A 367 -20.75 -23.38 -6.30
#